data_892a4f0d2274c2e3dae1e0f9f77a93c1
#
_entry.id   892a4f0d2274c2e3dae1e0f9f77a93c1
#
_cell.length_a   1.000
_cell.length_b   1.000
_cell.length_c   1.000
_cell.angle_alpha   90.00
_cell.angle_beta   90.00
_cell.angle_gamma   90.00
#
_symmetry.space_group_name_H-M   'P 1'
#
loop_
_entity.id
_entity.type
_entity.pdbx_description
1 polymer ?
#
loop_
_entity_poly.entity_id
_entity_poly.type
_entity_poly.pdbx_seq_one_letter_code
_entity_poly.pdbx_strand_id
1 'polypeptide(L)'
;SNLISLVGIWSPTADLMTELAWALVVFVLITYHKIKSSGIGGYLKGFLDPIFIMAPINVMSELFTPISMACRHFGNILSGTVISALIYGSLTAASYALFGALGSSPIAAVVVVLAGAALIFFGKKKGKKGLFIFGIVLAVLGALGLLSSLGGVFASFPWLTIGIPAITSFYFDWFSGCIQAFIFCTLTTIFI
;
A
#
# COMPACT_ATOMS: atom_id res chain seq x y z
N SER A 1 -9.53 10.61 -5.99
CA SER A 1 -9.15 9.52 -6.93
C SER A 1 -8.62 8.30 -6.19
N ASN A 2 -7.79 8.45 -5.14
CA ASN A 2 -7.19 7.31 -4.41
C ASN A 2 -8.19 6.36 -3.75
N LEU A 3 -9.36 6.86 -3.30
CA LEU A 3 -10.41 6.02 -2.72
C LEU A 3 -11.14 5.15 -3.76
N ILE A 4 -11.00 5.44 -5.04
CA ILE A 4 -11.63 4.70 -6.13
C ILE A 4 -10.97 3.32 -6.28
N SER A 5 -9.68 3.19 -5.97
CA SER A 5 -8.95 1.91 -5.99
C SER A 5 -9.54 0.88 -5.02
N LEU A 6 -10.13 1.32 -3.89
CA LEU A 6 -10.81 0.44 -2.93
C LEU A 6 -12.05 -0.24 -3.54
N VAL A 7 -12.66 0.37 -4.55
CA VAL A 7 -13.83 -0.18 -5.27
C VAL A 7 -13.38 -1.07 -6.44
N GLY A 8 -12.09 -1.26 -6.64
CA GLY A 8 -11.54 -2.06 -7.72
C GLY A 8 -11.50 -1.36 -9.08
N ILE A 9 -11.70 -0.05 -9.11
CA ILE A 9 -11.61 0.76 -10.32
C ILE A 9 -10.20 1.33 -10.42
N TRP A 10 -9.63 1.30 -11.63
CA TRP A 10 -8.29 1.86 -11.88
C TRP A 10 -8.24 3.35 -11.51
N SER A 11 -7.34 3.70 -10.60
CA SER A 11 -7.18 5.10 -10.18
C SER A 11 -6.44 5.89 -11.26
N PRO A 12 -6.96 7.05 -11.70
CA PRO A 12 -6.25 7.95 -12.63
C PRO A 12 -4.88 8.41 -12.10
N THR A 13 -4.73 8.44 -10.78
CA THR A 13 -3.49 8.83 -10.08
C THR A 13 -2.43 7.73 -10.10
N ALA A 14 -2.71 6.56 -10.63
CA ALA A 14 -1.72 5.52 -10.90
C ALA A 14 -0.84 5.83 -12.12
N ASP A 15 -1.17 6.87 -12.90
CA ASP A 15 -0.40 7.33 -14.03
C ASP A 15 0.42 8.57 -13.67
N LEU A 16 1.75 8.48 -13.86
CA LEU A 16 2.69 9.58 -13.61
C LEU A 16 2.35 10.84 -14.41
N MET A 17 1.88 10.67 -15.67
CA MET A 17 1.55 11.82 -16.52
C MET A 17 0.37 12.61 -15.97
N THR A 18 -0.64 11.92 -15.42
CA THR A 18 -1.80 12.56 -14.79
C THR A 18 -1.38 13.35 -13.55
N GLU A 19 -0.54 12.77 -12.70
CA GLU A 19 0.00 13.44 -11.51
C GLU A 19 0.85 14.66 -11.85
N LEU A 20 1.68 14.53 -12.88
CA LEU A 20 2.54 15.62 -13.34
C LEU A 20 1.71 16.75 -13.94
N ALA A 21 0.63 16.44 -14.67
CA ALA A 21 -0.30 17.45 -15.18
C ALA A 21 -0.96 18.25 -14.05
N TRP A 22 -1.42 17.58 -12.98
CA TRP A 22 -1.99 18.24 -11.81
C TRP A 22 -0.97 19.12 -11.09
N ALA A 23 0.25 18.62 -10.89
CA ALA A 23 1.32 19.36 -10.27
C ALA A 23 1.71 20.61 -11.09
N LEU A 24 1.72 20.50 -12.43
CA LEU A 24 1.96 21.64 -13.30
C LEU A 24 0.87 22.71 -13.21
N VAL A 25 -0.40 22.33 -13.15
CA VAL A 25 -1.51 23.27 -12.97
C VAL A 25 -1.34 24.04 -11.66
N VAL A 26 -1.04 23.35 -10.58
CA VAL A 26 -0.80 23.99 -9.27
C VAL A 26 0.42 24.89 -9.33
N PHE A 27 1.49 24.48 -9.96
CA PHE A 27 2.69 25.29 -10.15
C PHE A 27 2.39 26.61 -10.90
N VAL A 28 1.63 26.54 -11.99
CA VAL A 28 1.21 27.73 -12.76
C VAL A 28 0.37 28.65 -11.88
N LEU A 29 -0.54 28.12 -11.08
CA LEU A 29 -1.36 28.93 -10.16
C LEU A 29 -0.51 29.61 -9.09
N ILE A 30 0.42 28.89 -8.47
CA ILE A 30 1.34 29.44 -7.46
C ILE A 30 2.19 30.57 -8.08
N THR A 31 2.79 30.32 -9.24
CA THR A 31 3.62 31.29 -9.95
C THR A 31 2.81 32.54 -10.34
N TYR A 32 1.58 32.32 -10.83
CA TYR A 32 0.68 33.43 -11.16
C TYR A 32 0.36 34.33 -9.93
N HIS A 33 0.04 33.71 -8.79
CA HIS A 33 -0.23 34.45 -7.56
C HIS A 33 1.01 35.19 -7.04
N LYS A 34 2.19 34.57 -7.08
CA LYS A 34 3.46 35.22 -6.73
C LYS A 34 3.73 36.45 -7.59
N ILE A 35 3.56 36.31 -8.91
CA ILE A 35 3.76 37.44 -9.85
C ILE A 35 2.71 38.55 -9.61
N LYS A 36 1.47 38.19 -9.35
CA LYS A 36 0.40 39.14 -9.08
C LYS A 36 0.60 39.91 -7.77
N SER A 37 1.13 39.24 -6.74
CA SER A 37 1.38 39.82 -5.41
C SER A 37 2.62 40.70 -5.39
N SER A 38 3.73 40.27 -5.98
CA SER A 38 5.04 40.96 -5.87
C SER A 38 5.43 41.71 -7.14
N GLY A 39 4.67 41.59 -8.24
CA GLY A 39 5.04 42.09 -9.55
C GLY A 39 6.19 41.28 -10.17
N ILE A 40 6.38 41.41 -11.48
CA ILE A 40 7.43 40.67 -12.21
C ILE A 40 8.83 40.99 -11.68
N GLY A 41 9.09 42.25 -11.36
CA GLY A 41 10.37 42.68 -10.82
C GLY A 41 10.64 42.17 -9.41
N GLY A 42 9.61 42.14 -8.55
CA GLY A 42 9.71 41.55 -7.19
C GLY A 42 9.92 40.06 -7.21
N TYR A 43 9.27 39.34 -8.12
CA TYR A 43 9.43 37.92 -8.31
C TYR A 43 10.87 37.54 -8.74
N LEU A 44 11.42 38.26 -9.74
CA LEU A 44 12.81 38.07 -10.18
C LEU A 44 13.82 38.43 -9.10
N LYS A 45 13.56 39.53 -8.34
CA LYS A 45 14.42 39.91 -7.22
C LYS A 45 14.43 38.85 -6.11
N GLY A 46 13.29 38.17 -5.85
CA GLY A 46 13.20 37.11 -4.89
C GLY A 46 14.13 35.90 -5.18
N PHE A 47 14.46 35.63 -6.43
CA PHE A 47 15.48 34.63 -6.77
C PHE A 47 16.91 35.04 -6.45
N LEU A 48 17.18 36.35 -6.42
CA LEU A 48 18.48 36.95 -6.21
C LEU A 48 18.79 37.19 -4.73
N ASP A 49 17.76 37.22 -3.89
CA ASP A 49 17.94 37.38 -2.43
C ASP A 49 18.30 36.02 -1.74
N PRO A 50 19.20 36.01 -0.77
CA PRO A 50 20.04 37.13 -0.26
C PRO A 50 21.32 37.34 -1.06
N ILE A 51 21.74 36.42 -1.89
CA ILE A 51 23.01 36.47 -2.64
C ILE A 51 22.79 35.98 -4.08
N PHE A 52 23.34 36.74 -5.06
CA PHE A 52 23.25 36.38 -6.48
C PHE A 52 23.68 34.96 -6.82
N ILE A 53 24.65 34.41 -6.11
CA ILE A 53 25.11 33.01 -6.26
C ILE A 53 24.01 31.99 -5.93
N MET A 54 23.02 32.34 -5.12
CA MET A 54 21.89 31.46 -4.79
C MET A 54 20.77 31.45 -5.85
N ALA A 55 20.79 32.36 -6.80
CA ALA A 55 19.78 32.43 -7.85
C ALA A 55 19.56 31.09 -8.60
N PRO A 56 20.60 30.37 -9.08
CA PRO A 56 20.40 29.11 -9.77
C PRO A 56 19.77 28.04 -8.86
N ILE A 57 20.13 28.04 -7.57
CA ILE A 57 19.58 27.07 -6.57
C ILE A 57 18.09 27.38 -6.33
N ASN A 58 17.73 28.64 -6.18
CA ASN A 58 16.34 29.07 -5.96
C ASN A 58 15.47 28.74 -7.17
N VAL A 59 15.94 28.98 -8.39
CA VAL A 59 15.24 28.62 -9.63
C VAL A 59 15.05 27.10 -9.72
N MET A 60 16.11 26.33 -9.47
CA MET A 60 16.04 24.87 -9.47
C MET A 60 15.05 24.36 -8.43
N SER A 61 15.09 24.90 -7.20
CA SER A 61 14.16 24.54 -6.13
C SER A 61 12.69 24.76 -6.55
N GLU A 62 12.39 25.90 -7.17
CA GLU A 62 11.04 26.21 -7.60
C GLU A 62 10.55 25.31 -8.74
N LEU A 63 11.42 24.95 -9.69
CA LEU A 63 11.11 23.99 -10.76
C LEU A 63 10.94 22.56 -10.25
N PHE A 64 11.77 22.15 -9.28
CA PHE A 64 11.69 20.78 -8.74
C PHE A 64 10.56 20.56 -7.73
N THR A 65 9.99 21.61 -7.17
CA THR A 65 8.87 21.51 -6.22
C THR A 65 7.68 20.73 -6.80
N PRO A 66 7.11 21.08 -7.97
CA PRO A 66 5.98 20.35 -8.55
C PRO A 66 6.35 18.92 -8.95
N ILE A 67 7.56 18.72 -9.44
CA ILE A 67 8.06 17.39 -9.80
C ILE A 67 8.17 16.51 -8.56
N SER A 68 8.71 17.04 -7.47
CA SER A 68 8.82 16.32 -6.19
C SER A 68 7.44 15.94 -5.62
N MET A 69 6.46 16.84 -5.74
CA MET A 69 5.07 16.55 -5.33
C MET A 69 4.45 15.43 -6.15
N ALA A 70 4.56 15.48 -7.47
CA ALA A 70 4.06 14.44 -8.38
C ALA A 70 4.74 13.09 -8.12
N CYS A 71 6.08 13.06 -8.03
CA CYS A 71 6.85 11.84 -7.76
C CYS A 71 6.51 11.22 -6.41
N ARG A 72 6.27 12.04 -5.38
CA ARG A 72 5.91 11.54 -4.05
C ARG A 72 4.55 10.86 -4.07
N HIS A 73 3.55 11.45 -4.73
CA HIS A 73 2.22 10.88 -4.82
C HIS A 73 2.21 9.60 -5.66
N PHE A 74 2.78 9.67 -6.85
CA PHE A 74 2.94 8.51 -7.73
C PHE A 74 3.75 7.39 -7.07
N GLY A 75 4.86 7.72 -6.39
CA GLY A 75 5.70 6.76 -5.71
C GLY A 75 4.98 5.97 -4.62
N ASN A 76 4.10 6.61 -3.86
CA ASN A 76 3.27 5.93 -2.86
C ASN A 76 2.30 4.93 -3.50
N ILE A 77 1.62 5.32 -4.58
CA ILE A 77 0.69 4.43 -5.30
C ILE A 77 1.45 3.27 -5.94
N LEU A 78 2.57 3.56 -6.63
CA LEU A 78 3.40 2.54 -7.26
C LEU A 78 3.95 1.55 -6.22
N SER A 79 4.49 2.04 -5.11
CA SER A 79 4.97 1.18 -4.02
C SER A 79 3.85 0.31 -3.46
N GLY A 80 2.67 0.89 -3.24
CA GLY A 80 1.51 0.15 -2.75
C GLY A 80 1.09 -0.96 -3.70
N THR A 81 1.02 -0.70 -5.00
CA THR A 81 0.66 -1.72 -6.02
C THR A 81 1.70 -2.81 -6.14
N VAL A 82 2.99 -2.46 -6.16
CA VAL A 82 4.09 -3.44 -6.25
C VAL A 82 4.15 -4.32 -5.00
N ILE A 83 4.08 -3.71 -3.81
CA ILE A 83 4.11 -4.47 -2.54
C ILE A 83 2.89 -5.38 -2.45
N SER A 84 1.70 -4.90 -2.79
CA SER A 84 0.49 -5.70 -2.80
C SER A 84 0.61 -6.87 -3.78
N ALA A 85 1.09 -6.64 -5.00
CA ALA A 85 1.30 -7.70 -5.99
C ALA A 85 2.29 -8.77 -5.52
N LEU A 86 3.40 -8.37 -4.88
CA LEU A 86 4.38 -9.29 -4.31
C LEU A 86 3.80 -10.11 -3.15
N ILE A 87 3.02 -9.48 -2.27
CA ILE A 87 2.35 -10.17 -1.15
C ILE A 87 1.33 -11.16 -1.69
N TYR A 88 0.48 -10.75 -2.66
CA TYR A 88 -0.48 -11.65 -3.30
C TYR A 88 0.22 -12.81 -3.99
N GLY A 89 1.27 -12.56 -4.76
CA GLY A 89 2.05 -13.61 -5.43
C GLY A 89 2.69 -14.61 -4.45
N SER A 90 3.35 -14.10 -3.42
CA SER A 90 4.00 -14.92 -2.40
C SER A 90 3.00 -15.76 -1.59
N LEU A 91 1.89 -15.13 -1.15
CA LEU A 91 0.84 -15.82 -0.40
C LEU A 91 0.09 -16.84 -1.25
N THR A 92 -0.11 -16.54 -2.53
CA THR A 92 -0.70 -17.49 -3.48
C THR A 92 0.21 -18.72 -3.66
N ALA A 93 1.50 -18.50 -3.90
CA ALA A 93 2.48 -19.58 -4.02
C ALA A 93 2.57 -20.40 -2.72
N ALA A 94 2.65 -19.75 -1.56
CA ALA A 94 2.65 -20.42 -0.27
C ALA A 94 1.35 -21.19 -0.01
N SER A 95 0.21 -20.64 -0.41
CA SER A 95 -1.09 -21.30 -0.31
C SER A 95 -1.11 -22.59 -1.12
N TYR A 96 -0.70 -22.53 -2.39
CA TYR A 96 -0.66 -23.73 -3.23
C TYR A 96 0.36 -24.76 -2.75
N ALA A 97 1.52 -24.35 -2.26
CA ALA A 97 2.50 -25.28 -1.69
C ALA A 97 1.97 -25.96 -0.43
N LEU A 98 1.37 -25.19 0.48
CA LEU A 98 0.87 -25.71 1.75
C LEU A 98 -0.36 -26.61 1.55
N PHE A 99 -1.38 -26.11 0.85
CA PHE A 99 -2.64 -26.82 0.64
C PHE A 99 -2.52 -27.91 -0.43
N GLY A 100 -1.61 -27.77 -1.39
CA GLY A 100 -1.26 -28.85 -2.32
C GLY A 100 -0.58 -30.00 -1.60
N ALA A 101 0.33 -29.73 -0.68
CA ALA A 101 0.96 -30.77 0.15
C ALA A 101 -0.03 -31.45 1.11
N LEU A 102 -0.92 -30.69 1.74
CA LEU A 102 -1.96 -31.19 2.64
C LEU A 102 -3.11 -31.89 1.87
N GLY A 103 -3.47 -31.40 0.69
CA GLY A 103 -4.55 -31.93 -0.14
C GLY A 103 -4.16 -33.20 -0.88
N SER A 104 -2.86 -33.43 -1.14
CA SER A 104 -2.37 -34.67 -1.79
C SER A 104 -2.52 -35.92 -0.89
N SER A 105 -2.60 -35.74 0.44
CA SER A 105 -2.86 -36.85 1.35
C SER A 105 -3.87 -36.41 2.44
N PRO A 106 -5.12 -36.89 2.38
CA PRO A 106 -6.14 -36.55 3.38
C PRO A 106 -5.72 -36.99 4.80
N ILE A 107 -4.86 -37.99 4.90
CA ILE A 107 -4.29 -38.47 6.17
C ILE A 107 -3.42 -37.39 6.81
N ALA A 108 -2.59 -36.68 6.04
CA ALA A 108 -1.76 -35.60 6.54
C ALA A 108 -2.60 -34.45 7.10
N ALA A 109 -3.67 -34.08 6.40
CA ALA A 109 -4.60 -33.06 6.86
C ALA A 109 -5.29 -33.43 8.17
N VAL A 110 -5.73 -34.68 8.33
CA VAL A 110 -6.30 -35.20 9.58
C VAL A 110 -5.28 -35.14 10.72
N VAL A 111 -4.04 -35.54 10.48
CA VAL A 111 -2.96 -35.48 11.49
C VAL A 111 -2.72 -34.02 11.95
N VAL A 112 -2.72 -33.07 11.03
CA VAL A 112 -2.55 -31.65 11.36
C VAL A 112 -3.73 -31.12 12.21
N VAL A 113 -4.97 -31.51 11.89
CA VAL A 113 -6.15 -31.15 12.70
C VAL A 113 -6.04 -31.70 14.11
N LEU A 114 -5.68 -32.99 14.23
CA LEU A 114 -5.52 -33.67 15.54
C LEU A 114 -4.38 -33.04 16.34
N ALA A 115 -3.27 -32.72 15.73
CA ALA A 115 -2.16 -32.01 16.37
C ALA A 115 -2.59 -30.61 16.84
N GLY A 116 -3.35 -29.87 16.03
CA GLY A 116 -3.93 -28.60 16.42
C GLY A 116 -4.87 -28.71 17.62
N ALA A 117 -5.77 -29.67 17.60
CA ALA A 117 -6.69 -29.94 18.70
C ALA A 117 -5.95 -30.32 20.00
N ALA A 118 -4.91 -31.15 19.92
CA ALA A 118 -4.06 -31.50 21.05
C ALA A 118 -3.35 -30.25 21.62
N LEU A 119 -2.80 -29.37 20.77
CA LEU A 119 -2.16 -28.13 21.21
C LEU A 119 -3.14 -27.15 21.86
N ILE A 120 -4.39 -27.06 21.38
CA ILE A 120 -5.45 -26.28 22.01
C ILE A 120 -5.72 -26.82 23.42
N PHE A 121 -5.87 -28.14 23.55
CA PHE A 121 -6.13 -28.78 24.84
C PHE A 121 -4.98 -28.56 25.83
N PHE A 122 -3.73 -28.76 25.41
CA PHE A 122 -2.56 -28.55 26.25
C PHE A 122 -2.31 -27.06 26.55
N GLY A 123 -2.57 -26.17 25.60
CA GLY A 123 -2.48 -24.72 25.78
C GLY A 123 -3.45 -24.21 26.83
N LYS A 124 -4.70 -24.70 26.78
CA LYS A 124 -5.74 -24.40 27.77
C LYS A 124 -5.37 -24.91 29.17
N LYS A 125 -4.86 -26.15 29.25
CA LYS A 125 -4.45 -26.79 30.51
C LYS A 125 -3.22 -26.12 31.16
N LYS A 126 -2.25 -25.69 30.36
CA LYS A 126 -1.02 -25.02 30.83
C LYS A 126 -1.11 -23.49 30.94
N GLY A 127 -2.24 -22.88 30.60
CA GLY A 127 -2.43 -21.42 30.64
C GLY A 127 -1.53 -20.61 29.69
N LYS A 128 -0.85 -21.28 28.74
CA LYS A 128 0.03 -20.61 27.76
C LYS A 128 -0.77 -20.12 26.56
N LYS A 129 -1.13 -18.83 26.57
CA LYS A 129 -1.90 -18.18 25.48
C LYS A 129 -1.28 -18.37 24.09
N GLY A 130 0.03 -18.34 23.98
CA GLY A 130 0.74 -18.55 22.70
C GLY A 130 0.51 -19.95 22.12
N LEU A 131 0.59 -21.01 22.96
CA LEU A 131 0.36 -22.39 22.55
C LEU A 131 -1.10 -22.63 22.14
N PHE A 132 -2.04 -21.96 22.82
CA PHE A 132 -3.47 -22.00 22.51
C PHE A 132 -3.76 -21.35 21.14
N ILE A 133 -3.22 -20.16 20.87
CA ILE A 133 -3.38 -19.46 19.58
C ILE A 133 -2.75 -20.25 18.45
N PHE A 134 -1.53 -20.78 18.67
CA PHE A 134 -0.84 -21.61 17.66
C PHE A 134 -1.64 -22.88 17.35
N GLY A 135 -2.23 -23.50 18.35
CA GLY A 135 -3.12 -24.66 18.18
C GLY A 135 -4.36 -24.34 17.35
N ILE A 136 -4.98 -23.17 17.56
CA ILE A 136 -6.14 -22.71 16.76
C ILE A 136 -5.71 -22.51 15.30
N VAL A 137 -4.61 -21.83 15.06
CA VAL A 137 -4.10 -21.60 13.70
C VAL A 137 -3.83 -22.92 12.99
N LEU A 138 -3.19 -23.87 13.67
CA LEU A 138 -2.90 -25.18 13.10
C LEU A 138 -4.16 -25.99 12.80
N ALA A 139 -5.15 -25.97 13.70
CA ALA A 139 -6.43 -26.64 13.51
C ALA A 139 -7.22 -26.05 12.34
N VAL A 140 -7.23 -24.71 12.19
CA VAL A 140 -7.88 -24.04 11.06
C VAL A 140 -7.19 -24.39 9.74
N LEU A 141 -5.85 -24.37 9.71
CA LEU A 141 -5.09 -24.75 8.52
C LEU A 141 -5.34 -26.22 8.13
N GLY A 142 -5.39 -27.11 9.10
CA GLY A 142 -5.70 -28.52 8.85
C GLY A 142 -7.13 -28.73 8.36
N ALA A 143 -8.11 -28.01 8.91
CA ALA A 143 -9.50 -28.06 8.46
C ALA A 143 -9.66 -27.55 7.03
N LEU A 144 -9.00 -26.44 6.68
CA LEU A 144 -8.95 -25.94 5.31
C LEU A 144 -8.26 -26.93 4.36
N GLY A 145 -7.20 -27.61 4.82
CA GLY A 145 -6.54 -28.70 4.07
C GLY A 145 -7.49 -29.88 3.81
N LEU A 146 -8.32 -30.26 4.78
CA LEU A 146 -9.36 -31.30 4.59
C LEU A 146 -10.42 -30.86 3.59
N LEU A 147 -10.89 -29.62 3.68
CA LEU A 147 -11.83 -29.09 2.69
C LEU A 147 -11.24 -29.10 1.27
N SER A 148 -9.95 -28.79 1.13
CA SER A 148 -9.28 -28.83 -0.16
C SER A 148 -9.13 -30.25 -0.72
N SER A 149 -9.01 -31.27 0.14
CA SER A 149 -8.95 -32.65 -0.27
C SER A 149 -10.30 -33.25 -0.67
N LEU A 150 -11.40 -32.72 -0.11
CA LEU A 150 -12.77 -33.19 -0.35
C LEU A 150 -13.44 -32.56 -1.56
N GLY A 151 -13.00 -31.37 -1.99
CA GLY A 151 -13.58 -30.66 -3.12
C GLY A 151 -12.52 -30.03 -4.00
N GLY A 152 -12.36 -30.50 -5.24
CA GLY A 152 -11.37 -30.00 -6.19
C GLY A 152 -11.42 -28.47 -6.45
N VAL A 153 -12.55 -27.81 -6.18
CA VAL A 153 -12.74 -26.37 -6.27
C VAL A 153 -12.00 -25.64 -5.13
N PHE A 154 -11.97 -26.22 -3.94
CA PHE A 154 -11.32 -25.61 -2.77
C PHE A 154 -9.79 -25.76 -2.81
N ALA A 155 -9.25 -26.77 -3.50
CA ALA A 155 -7.80 -26.95 -3.66
C ALA A 155 -7.16 -25.83 -4.50
N SER A 156 -7.92 -25.24 -5.42
CA SER A 156 -7.46 -24.15 -6.29
C SER A 156 -7.64 -22.77 -5.66
N PHE A 157 -8.20 -22.66 -4.45
CA PHE A 157 -8.48 -21.38 -3.82
C PHE A 157 -7.32 -20.94 -2.92
N PRO A 158 -6.75 -19.75 -3.13
CA PRO A 158 -5.61 -19.24 -2.36
C PRO A 158 -6.05 -18.69 -1.01
N TRP A 159 -6.31 -19.53 -0.02
CA TRP A 159 -6.86 -19.17 1.29
C TRP A 159 -6.04 -18.12 2.06
N LEU A 160 -4.71 -18.17 1.90
CA LEU A 160 -3.82 -17.23 2.60
C LEU A 160 -3.90 -15.80 2.04
N THR A 161 -4.48 -15.62 0.85
CA THR A 161 -4.65 -14.27 0.26
C THR A 161 -5.86 -13.53 0.83
N ILE A 162 -6.70 -14.20 1.62
CA ILE A 162 -7.84 -13.57 2.28
C ILE A 162 -7.35 -12.92 3.57
N GLY A 163 -7.44 -11.61 3.65
CA GLY A 163 -7.22 -10.85 4.89
C GLY A 163 -5.88 -10.15 4.99
N ILE A 164 -4.73 -10.81 4.85
CA ILE A 164 -3.41 -10.17 4.97
C ILE A 164 -3.22 -9.06 3.92
N PRO A 165 -3.47 -9.31 2.63
CA PRO A 165 -3.36 -8.26 1.62
C PRO A 165 -4.39 -7.13 1.79
N ALA A 166 -5.57 -7.43 2.34
CA ALA A 166 -6.58 -6.41 2.59
C ALA A 166 -6.10 -5.34 3.58
N ILE A 167 -5.34 -5.72 4.61
CA ILE A 167 -4.75 -4.79 5.57
C ILE A 167 -3.71 -3.90 4.88
N THR A 168 -2.90 -4.48 4.01
CA THR A 168 -1.87 -3.75 3.25
C THR A 168 -2.51 -2.76 2.28
N SER A 169 -3.53 -3.18 1.53
CA SER A 169 -4.27 -2.30 0.61
C SER A 169 -4.97 -1.18 1.38
N PHE A 170 -5.57 -1.46 2.53
CA PHE A 170 -6.18 -0.43 3.38
C PHE A 170 -5.16 0.62 3.81
N TYR A 171 -3.96 0.21 4.21
CA TYR A 171 -2.90 1.15 4.59
C TYR A 171 -2.44 2.02 3.40
N PHE A 172 -2.11 1.41 2.27
CA PHE A 172 -1.56 2.15 1.12
C PHE A 172 -2.63 2.98 0.40
N ASP A 173 -3.81 2.44 0.18
CA ASP A 173 -4.84 3.11 -0.60
C ASP A 173 -5.59 4.17 0.20
N TRP A 174 -5.93 3.85 1.46
CA TRP A 174 -6.73 4.76 2.26
C TRP A 174 -5.88 5.71 3.10
N PHE A 175 -5.05 5.17 3.98
CA PHE A 175 -4.28 5.98 4.94
C PHE A 175 -3.23 6.84 4.25
N SER A 176 -2.37 6.23 3.42
CA SER A 176 -1.32 6.94 2.69
C SER A 176 -1.92 7.93 1.68
N GLY A 177 -2.99 7.54 0.97
CA GLY A 177 -3.70 8.40 0.04
C GLY A 177 -4.31 9.64 0.69
N CYS A 178 -4.94 9.51 1.86
CA CYS A 178 -5.50 10.64 2.61
C CYS A 178 -4.42 11.60 3.12
N ILE A 179 -3.34 11.08 3.68
CA ILE A 179 -2.22 11.91 4.15
C ILE A 179 -1.60 12.66 2.98
N GLN A 180 -1.41 12.01 1.84
CA GLN A 180 -0.81 12.64 0.68
C GLN A 180 -1.68 13.76 0.10
N ALA A 181 -3.00 13.56 0.05
CA ALA A 181 -3.93 14.61 -0.35
C ALA A 181 -3.89 15.80 0.62
N PHE A 182 -3.82 15.53 1.93
CA PHE A 182 -3.69 16.58 2.94
C PHE A 182 -2.38 17.37 2.79
N ILE A 183 -1.24 16.69 2.60
CA ILE A 183 0.06 17.33 2.39
C ILE A 183 0.03 18.19 1.12
N PHE A 184 -0.55 17.67 0.03
CA PHE A 184 -0.66 18.41 -1.22
C PHE A 184 -1.47 19.71 -1.05
N CYS A 185 -2.64 19.64 -0.42
CA CYS A 185 -3.47 20.82 -0.13
C CYS A 185 -2.74 21.82 0.78
N THR A 186 -2.10 21.33 1.85
CA THR A 186 -1.39 22.18 2.81
C THR A 186 -0.22 22.92 2.15
N LEU A 187 0.60 22.21 1.38
CA LEU A 187 1.70 22.83 0.65
C LEU A 187 1.20 23.87 -0.37
N THR A 188 0.16 23.53 -1.12
CA THR A 188 -0.45 24.48 -2.07
C THR A 188 -0.93 25.75 -1.35
N THR A 189 -1.58 25.62 -0.19
CA THR A 189 -2.07 26.76 0.59
C THR A 189 -0.93 27.60 1.18
N ILE A 190 0.18 26.98 1.57
CA ILE A 190 1.34 27.72 2.11
C ILE A 190 2.07 28.51 1.01
N PHE A 191 2.08 27.97 -0.22
CA PHE A 191 2.77 28.61 -1.34
C PHE A 191 1.93 29.65 -2.11
N ILE A 192 0.62 29.71 -1.89
CA ILE A 192 -0.29 30.74 -2.43
C ILE A 192 -0.41 31.90 -1.47
#